data_207150d732413b153cbe88e044f2e591
#
_entry.id   207150d732413b153cbe88e044f2e591
#
_cell.length_a   1.000
_cell.length_b   1.000
_cell.length_c   1.000
_cell.angle_alpha   90.00
_cell.angle_beta   90.00
_cell.angle_gamma   90.00
#
_symmetry.space_group_name_H-M   'P 1'
#
loop_
_entity.id
_entity.type
_entity.pdbx_description
1 polymer ?
#
loop_
_entity_poly.entity_id
_entity_poly.type
_entity_poly.pdbx_seq_one_letter_code
_entity_poly.pdbx_strand_id
1 'polypeptide(L)'
;MATMQCDVVSVKESLYSGTVTMLIAKGAGGELGIMPGHAPLVTLLQPGAIRVLLENGTEELIYVSGGVLEVQPHVVTILADSAVRAHDLDEAAIIEARKNAEQLLANQKSDLDSAAALAALAETAAQLETIRKIKNRAQ
;
A
#
# COMPACT_ATOMS: atom_id res chain seq x y z
N MET A 1 24.20 -4.38 10.74
CA MET A 1 23.46 -3.99 9.55
C MET A 1 22.79 -2.65 9.77
N ALA A 2 22.85 -1.76 8.80
CA ALA A 2 22.24 -0.45 8.93
C ALA A 2 20.70 -0.58 8.96
N THR A 3 20.08 0.21 9.81
CA THR A 3 18.63 0.19 9.98
C THR A 3 18.06 1.60 10.05
N MET A 4 16.75 1.68 9.89
CA MET A 4 16.02 2.93 10.04
C MET A 4 14.67 2.64 10.70
N GLN A 5 14.11 3.66 11.34
CA GLN A 5 12.77 3.57 11.90
C GLN A 5 11.74 3.67 10.76
N CYS A 6 10.74 2.81 10.81
CA CYS A 6 9.64 2.83 9.85
C CYS A 6 8.31 2.89 10.58
N ASP A 7 7.50 3.87 10.24
CA ASP A 7 6.15 4.03 10.80
C ASP A 7 5.13 4.06 9.67
N VAL A 8 4.13 3.19 9.74
CA VAL A 8 3.01 3.18 8.80
C VAL A 8 1.75 3.50 9.59
N VAL A 9 1.16 4.66 9.30
CA VAL A 9 0.05 5.22 10.08
C VAL A 9 -1.10 5.56 9.15
N SER A 10 -2.32 5.26 9.58
CA SER A 10 -3.53 5.73 8.92
C SER A 10 -4.28 6.66 9.86
N VAL A 11 -5.37 7.27 9.37
CA VAL A 11 -6.20 8.14 10.23
C VAL A 11 -6.79 7.42 11.42
N LYS A 12 -6.89 6.09 11.36
CA LYS A 12 -7.50 5.29 12.42
C LYS A 12 -6.50 4.74 13.42
N GLU A 13 -5.31 4.34 12.96
CA GLU A 13 -4.38 3.63 13.83
C GLU A 13 -2.98 3.59 13.24
N SER A 14 -2.04 3.21 14.10
CA SER A 14 -0.68 2.86 13.68
C SER A 14 -0.68 1.37 13.32
N LEU A 15 -0.36 1.04 12.08
CA LEU A 15 -0.34 -0.34 11.61
C LEU A 15 0.99 -1.02 11.79
N TYR A 16 2.06 -0.25 11.72
CA TYR A 16 3.41 -0.77 11.88
C TYR A 16 4.29 0.33 12.46
N SER A 17 5.14 -0.06 13.38
CA SER A 17 6.19 0.82 13.91
C SER A 17 7.35 -0.08 14.34
N GLY A 18 8.52 0.14 13.77
CA GLY A 18 9.67 -0.68 14.10
C GLY A 18 10.88 -0.36 13.27
N THR A 19 11.92 -1.14 13.48
CA THR A 19 13.22 -0.98 12.82
C THR A 19 13.29 -1.88 11.60
N VAL A 20 13.67 -1.31 10.45
CA VAL A 20 13.69 -2.03 9.19
C VAL A 20 15.01 -1.81 8.46
N THR A 21 15.33 -2.69 7.53
CA THR A 21 16.52 -2.58 6.69
C THR A 21 16.19 -2.02 5.31
N MET A 22 14.94 -2.13 4.88
CA MET A 22 14.53 -1.61 3.58
C MET A 22 13.01 -1.48 3.53
N LEU A 23 12.53 -0.50 2.77
CA LEU A 23 11.13 -0.30 2.47
C LEU A 23 10.95 -0.21 0.96
N ILE A 24 9.97 -0.92 0.42
CA ILE A 24 9.63 -0.82 -0.99
C ILE A 24 8.18 -0.34 -1.09
N ALA A 25 7.97 0.75 -1.82
CA ALA A 25 6.65 1.37 -1.95
C ALA A 25 6.42 1.82 -3.39
N LYS A 26 5.15 1.95 -3.75
CA LYS A 26 4.77 2.39 -5.09
C LYS A 26 4.43 3.88 -5.06
N GLY A 27 5.38 4.70 -5.50
CA GLY A 27 5.19 6.14 -5.56
C GLY A 27 4.50 6.59 -6.83
N ALA A 28 4.16 7.86 -6.90
CA ALA A 28 3.51 8.45 -8.07
C ALA A 28 4.33 8.30 -9.35
N GLY A 29 5.65 8.34 -9.23
CA GLY A 29 6.56 8.18 -10.36
C GLY A 29 7.06 6.76 -10.59
N GLY A 30 6.58 5.78 -9.82
CA GLY A 30 7.00 4.39 -9.92
C GLY A 30 7.42 3.80 -8.59
N GLU A 31 7.91 2.57 -8.64
CA GLU A 31 8.33 1.86 -7.45
C GLU A 31 9.61 2.46 -6.86
N LEU A 32 9.63 2.59 -5.53
CA LEU A 32 10.75 3.16 -4.79
C LEU A 32 11.28 2.14 -3.79
N GLY A 33 12.61 2.00 -3.74
CA GLY A 33 13.28 1.24 -2.69
C GLY A 33 14.03 2.20 -1.79
N ILE A 34 13.70 2.20 -0.51
CA ILE A 34 14.27 3.11 0.49
C ILE A 34 15.12 2.32 1.46
N MET A 35 16.39 2.71 1.57
CA MET A 35 17.35 2.11 2.50
C MET A 35 17.81 3.16 3.52
N PRO A 36 18.37 2.73 4.66
CA PRO A 36 18.90 3.68 5.65
C PRO A 36 19.91 4.64 5.02
N GLY A 37 19.82 5.90 5.39
CA GLY A 37 20.68 6.95 4.84
C GLY A 37 20.14 7.60 3.58
N HIS A 38 18.97 7.21 3.11
CA HIS A 38 18.38 7.78 1.90
C HIS A 38 18.17 9.29 2.07
N ALA A 39 18.42 10.04 0.99
CA ALA A 39 18.21 11.49 0.99
C ALA A 39 16.74 11.83 1.28
N PRO A 40 16.46 12.97 1.92
CA PRO A 40 15.09 13.38 2.20
C PRO A 40 14.24 13.45 0.93
N LEU A 41 13.00 12.95 1.05
CA LEU A 41 12.07 12.87 -0.06
C LEU A 41 10.64 12.89 0.48
N VAL A 42 9.74 13.56 -0.23
CA VAL A 42 8.30 13.47 0.01
C VAL A 42 7.64 13.16 -1.32
N THR A 43 6.82 12.13 -1.36
CA THR A 43 6.12 11.74 -2.58
C THR A 43 4.75 11.16 -2.26
N LEU A 44 3.84 11.27 -3.22
CA LEU A 44 2.53 10.64 -3.12
C LEU A 44 2.66 9.14 -3.42
N LEU A 45 1.82 8.35 -2.78
CA LEU A 45 1.76 6.90 -2.98
C LEU A 45 0.54 6.53 -3.80
N GLN A 46 0.72 5.54 -4.68
CA GLN A 46 -0.38 4.90 -5.38
C GLN A 46 -0.91 3.75 -4.53
N PRO A 47 -2.17 3.34 -4.75
CA PRO A 47 -2.68 2.13 -4.11
C PRO A 47 -1.77 0.94 -4.43
N GLY A 48 -1.42 0.18 -3.41
CA GLY A 48 -0.57 -0.98 -3.60
C GLY A 48 -0.01 -1.51 -2.29
N ALA A 49 0.77 -2.58 -2.40
CA ALA A 49 1.41 -3.19 -1.26
C ALA A 49 2.75 -2.52 -0.97
N ILE A 50 2.97 -2.20 0.30
CA ILE A 50 4.26 -1.78 0.79
C ILE A 50 4.96 -3.00 1.35
N ARG A 51 6.23 -3.17 1.01
CA ARG A 51 7.05 -4.28 1.52
C ARG A 51 8.05 -3.73 2.52
N VAL A 52 8.02 -4.26 3.71
CA VAL A 52 8.91 -3.85 4.81
C VAL A 52 9.81 -5.02 5.15
N LEU A 53 11.12 -4.82 5.01
CA LEU A 53 12.11 -5.87 5.30
C LEU A 53 12.70 -5.62 6.69
N LEU A 54 12.57 -6.63 7.57
CA LEU A 54 13.02 -6.57 8.94
C LEU A 54 14.47 -7.08 9.07
N GLU A 55 15.10 -6.76 10.21
CA GLU A 55 16.49 -7.18 10.48
C GLU A 55 16.70 -8.68 10.42
N ASN A 56 15.67 -9.45 10.84
CA ASN A 56 15.76 -10.91 10.87
C ASN A 56 15.55 -11.58 9.51
N GLY A 57 15.43 -10.79 8.44
CA GLY A 57 15.22 -11.29 7.10
C GLY A 57 13.77 -11.55 6.74
N THR A 58 12.84 -11.37 7.68
CA THR A 58 11.42 -11.51 7.37
C THR A 58 10.91 -10.25 6.66
N GLU A 59 9.80 -10.40 5.99
CA GLU A 59 9.18 -9.33 5.23
C GLU A 59 7.70 -9.24 5.59
N GLU A 60 7.22 -8.02 5.77
CA GLU A 60 5.80 -7.78 5.96
C GLU A 60 5.23 -7.03 4.77
N LEU A 61 4.01 -7.36 4.42
CA LEU A 61 3.26 -6.67 3.37
C LEU A 61 2.09 -5.93 4.00
N ILE A 62 1.97 -4.64 3.65
CA ILE A 62 0.88 -3.79 4.12
C ILE A 62 0.26 -3.14 2.90
N TYR A 63 -1.04 -3.38 2.69
CA TYR A 63 -1.75 -2.70 1.62
C TYR A 63 -2.10 -1.28 2.05
N VAL A 64 -1.84 -0.30 1.18
CA VAL A 64 -2.27 1.09 1.40
C VAL A 64 -3.11 1.54 0.20
N SER A 65 -4.15 2.31 0.46
CA SER A 65 -5.03 2.82 -0.59
C SER A 65 -4.51 4.10 -1.23
N GLY A 66 -3.33 4.54 -0.84
CA GLY A 66 -2.71 5.78 -1.23
C GLY A 66 -2.25 6.53 -0.01
N GLY A 67 -1.68 7.70 -0.21
CA GLY A 67 -1.19 8.53 0.90
C GLY A 67 0.10 9.23 0.55
N VAL A 68 0.91 9.50 1.56
CA VAL A 68 2.17 10.22 1.44
C VAL A 68 3.30 9.43 2.07
N LEU A 69 4.41 9.37 1.37
CA LEU A 69 5.67 8.80 1.88
C LEU A 69 6.61 9.94 2.19
N GLU A 70 7.10 10.01 3.43
CA GLU A 70 8.11 10.97 3.85
C GLU A 70 9.36 10.21 4.23
N VAL A 71 10.48 10.55 3.58
CA VAL A 71 11.77 9.88 3.80
C VAL A 71 12.76 10.85 4.44
N GLN A 72 13.41 10.40 5.51
CA GLN A 72 14.54 11.05 6.12
C GLN A 72 15.64 10.00 6.31
N PRO A 73 16.91 10.40 6.52
CA PRO A 73 17.99 9.41 6.58
C PRO A 73 17.82 8.30 7.62
N HIS A 74 17.15 8.58 8.74
CA HIS A 74 17.00 7.62 9.84
C HIS A 74 15.55 7.21 10.09
N VAL A 75 14.59 7.85 9.44
CA VAL A 75 13.16 7.62 9.67
C VAL A 75 12.41 7.67 8.34
N VAL A 76 11.56 6.70 8.12
CA VAL A 76 10.64 6.73 6.99
C VAL A 76 9.22 6.62 7.53
N THR A 77 8.33 7.50 7.07
CA THR A 77 6.95 7.57 7.55
C THR A 77 5.99 7.46 6.37
N ILE A 78 5.00 6.61 6.52
CA ILE A 78 3.91 6.50 5.56
C ILE A 78 2.63 6.93 6.25
N LEU A 79 2.02 7.99 5.69
CA LEU A 79 0.72 8.48 6.13
C LEU A 79 -0.28 8.01 5.10
N ALA A 80 -0.95 6.90 5.40
CA ALA A 80 -1.85 6.25 4.46
C ALA A 80 -3.27 6.77 4.61
N ASP A 81 -3.98 6.86 3.49
CA ASP A 81 -5.40 7.19 3.49
C ASP A 81 -6.17 6.08 4.21
N SER A 82 -5.87 4.84 3.85
CA SER A 82 -6.26 3.67 4.62
C SER A 82 -5.18 2.61 4.43
N ALA A 83 -5.06 1.74 5.42
CA ALA A 83 -4.03 0.70 5.38
C ALA A 83 -4.53 -0.54 6.09
N VAL A 84 -4.14 -1.71 5.57
CA VAL A 84 -4.50 -3.01 6.12
C VAL A 84 -3.31 -3.94 5.96
N ARG A 85 -3.00 -4.71 7.00
CA ARG A 85 -1.99 -5.76 6.85
C ARG A 85 -2.47 -6.73 5.77
N ALA A 86 -1.58 -7.15 4.90
CA ALA A 86 -1.97 -7.92 3.73
C ALA A 86 -2.72 -9.21 4.08
N HIS A 87 -2.34 -9.88 5.19
CA HIS A 87 -3.01 -11.12 5.59
C HIS A 87 -4.43 -10.89 6.15
N ASP A 88 -4.81 -9.63 6.42
CA ASP A 88 -6.15 -9.30 6.90
C ASP A 88 -7.10 -8.91 5.76
N LEU A 89 -6.62 -8.91 4.51
CA LEU A 89 -7.48 -8.61 3.36
C LEU A 89 -8.48 -9.74 3.10
N ASP A 90 -9.74 -9.38 2.93
CA ASP A 90 -10.81 -10.32 2.62
C ASP A 90 -11.01 -10.39 1.10
N GLU A 91 -10.52 -11.44 0.48
CA GLU A 91 -10.58 -11.62 -0.97
C GLU A 91 -12.02 -11.63 -1.50
N ALA A 92 -12.93 -12.28 -0.79
CA ALA A 92 -14.32 -12.36 -1.24
C ALA A 92 -14.99 -10.99 -1.25
N ALA A 93 -14.76 -10.18 -0.21
CA ALA A 93 -15.30 -8.83 -0.14
C ALA A 93 -14.70 -7.93 -1.23
N ILE A 94 -13.42 -8.12 -1.53
CA ILE A 94 -12.74 -7.34 -2.57
C ILE A 94 -13.29 -7.68 -3.97
N ILE A 95 -13.52 -8.95 -4.24
CA ILE A 95 -14.11 -9.39 -5.52
C ILE A 95 -15.51 -8.82 -5.68
N GLU A 96 -16.30 -8.84 -4.63
CA GLU A 96 -17.65 -8.26 -4.63
C GLU A 96 -17.60 -6.76 -4.92
N ALA A 97 -16.69 -6.05 -4.25
CA ALA A 97 -16.52 -4.60 -4.47
C ALA A 97 -16.11 -4.31 -5.91
N ARG A 98 -15.25 -5.15 -6.49
CA ARG A 98 -14.83 -4.99 -7.89
C ARG A 98 -16.01 -5.16 -8.84
N LYS A 99 -16.84 -6.18 -8.62
CA LYS A 99 -18.04 -6.41 -9.45
C LYS A 99 -18.98 -5.22 -9.39
N ASN A 100 -19.20 -4.68 -8.18
CA ASN A 100 -20.06 -3.52 -8.01
C ASN A 100 -19.52 -2.30 -8.76
N ALA A 101 -18.20 -2.09 -8.72
CA ALA A 101 -17.56 -1.00 -9.45
C ALA A 101 -17.66 -1.17 -10.95
N GLU A 102 -17.52 -2.40 -11.47
CA GLU A 102 -17.67 -2.70 -12.89
C GLU A 102 -19.10 -2.41 -13.37
N GLN A 103 -20.09 -2.79 -12.56
CA GLN A 103 -21.49 -2.53 -12.88
C GLN A 103 -21.80 -1.03 -12.87
N LEU A 104 -21.26 -0.30 -11.91
CA LEU A 104 -21.44 1.14 -11.82
C LEU A 104 -20.82 1.83 -13.05
N LEU A 105 -19.65 1.39 -13.49
CA LEU A 105 -19.00 1.94 -14.68
C LEU A 105 -19.81 1.65 -15.95
N ALA A 106 -20.39 0.43 -16.08
CA ALA A 106 -21.21 0.04 -17.22
C ALA A 106 -22.51 0.84 -17.28
N ASN A 107 -23.06 1.22 -16.14
CA ASN A 107 -24.33 1.94 -16.02
C ASN A 107 -24.13 3.41 -15.66
N GLN A 108 -22.98 3.97 -15.98
CA GLN A 108 -22.64 5.33 -15.56
C GLN A 108 -23.66 6.37 -16.02
N LYS A 109 -24.03 7.24 -15.10
CA LYS A 109 -25.00 8.31 -15.35
C LYS A 109 -24.35 9.69 -15.31
N SER A 110 -23.10 9.78 -14.82
CA SER A 110 -22.39 11.04 -14.69
C SER A 110 -20.89 10.77 -14.70
N ASP A 111 -20.11 11.82 -14.95
CA ASP A 111 -18.65 11.74 -14.89
C ASP A 111 -18.15 11.43 -13.46
N LEU A 112 -18.90 11.90 -12.47
CA LEU A 112 -18.56 11.65 -11.06
C LEU A 112 -18.69 10.17 -10.73
N ASP A 113 -19.75 9.51 -11.21
CA ASP A 113 -19.94 8.07 -11.04
C ASP A 113 -18.83 7.28 -11.71
N SER A 114 -18.41 7.71 -12.92
CA SER A 114 -17.31 7.09 -13.64
C SER A 114 -16.00 7.19 -12.87
N ALA A 115 -15.71 8.38 -12.32
CA ALA A 115 -14.48 8.60 -11.55
C ALA A 115 -14.45 7.72 -10.30
N ALA A 116 -15.58 7.63 -9.58
CA ALA A 116 -15.69 6.79 -8.39
C ALA A 116 -15.51 5.31 -8.73
N ALA A 117 -16.11 4.85 -9.83
CA ALA A 117 -16.01 3.46 -10.27
C ALA A 117 -14.56 3.12 -10.67
N LEU A 118 -13.90 4.01 -11.41
CA LEU A 118 -12.51 3.81 -11.83
C LEU A 118 -11.57 3.75 -10.64
N ALA A 119 -11.77 4.61 -9.64
CA ALA A 119 -10.97 4.61 -8.42
C ALA A 119 -11.16 3.29 -7.65
N ALA A 120 -12.41 2.81 -7.54
CA ALA A 120 -12.70 1.54 -6.86
C ALA A 120 -12.08 0.36 -7.61
N LEU A 121 -12.10 0.37 -8.95
CA LEU A 121 -11.47 -0.69 -9.74
C LEU A 121 -9.95 -0.72 -9.53
N ALA A 122 -9.31 0.45 -9.50
CA ALA A 122 -7.86 0.53 -9.26
C ALA A 122 -7.52 0.00 -7.87
N GLU A 123 -8.29 0.36 -6.85
CA GLU A 123 -8.06 -0.08 -5.48
C GLU A 123 -8.25 -1.59 -5.35
N THR A 124 -9.34 -2.15 -5.88
CA THR A 124 -9.60 -3.59 -5.77
C THR A 124 -8.57 -4.40 -6.55
N ALA A 125 -8.11 -3.90 -7.71
CA ALA A 125 -7.05 -4.56 -8.47
C ALA A 125 -5.74 -4.62 -7.66
N ALA A 126 -5.38 -3.52 -6.99
CA ALA A 126 -4.19 -3.47 -6.16
C ALA A 126 -4.29 -4.41 -4.95
N GLN A 127 -5.47 -4.49 -4.34
CA GLN A 127 -5.71 -5.39 -3.21
C GLN A 127 -5.61 -6.85 -3.64
N LEU A 128 -6.19 -7.22 -4.78
CA LEU A 128 -6.12 -8.59 -5.29
C LEU A 128 -4.69 -8.97 -5.67
N GLU A 129 -3.93 -8.06 -6.23
CA GLU A 129 -2.52 -8.29 -6.51
C GLU A 129 -1.74 -8.53 -5.22
N THR A 130 -2.03 -7.79 -4.17
CA THR A 130 -1.41 -7.97 -2.86
C THR A 130 -1.69 -9.36 -2.30
N ILE A 131 -2.92 -9.82 -2.38
CA ILE A 131 -3.31 -11.17 -1.94
C ILE A 131 -2.54 -12.22 -2.74
N ARG A 132 -2.43 -12.03 -4.05
CA ARG A 132 -1.71 -12.95 -4.92
C ARG A 132 -0.24 -13.06 -4.51
N LYS A 133 0.39 -11.94 -4.17
CA LYS A 133 1.78 -11.93 -3.71
C LYS A 133 1.96 -12.75 -2.45
N ILE A 134 1.01 -12.66 -1.51
CA ILE A 134 1.05 -13.45 -0.27
C ILE A 134 0.93 -14.94 -0.58
N LYS A 135 -0.02 -15.33 -1.43
CA LYS A 135 -0.23 -16.73 -1.80
C LYS A 135 1.00 -17.32 -2.46
N ASN A 136 1.65 -16.55 -3.34
CA ASN A 136 2.85 -17.01 -4.02
C ASN A 136 4.01 -17.21 -3.06
N ARG A 137 4.07 -16.44 -1.98
CA ARG A 137 5.11 -16.57 -0.96
C ARG A 137 4.91 -17.77 -0.05
N ALA A 138 3.65 -18.14 0.18
CA ALA A 138 3.33 -19.28 1.02
C ALA A 138 3.70 -20.62 0.37
N GLN A 139 4.01 -20.61 -0.91
CA GLN A 139 4.47 -21.77 -1.65
C GLN A 139 6.02 -21.78 -1.69
#